data_b41f55f89fad28ca1634487f471fe303
#
_entry.id   b41f55f89fad28ca1634487f471fe303
#
_cell.length_a   1.000
_cell.length_b   1.000
_cell.length_c   1.000
_cell.angle_alpha   90.00
_cell.angle_beta   90.00
_cell.angle_gamma   90.00
#
_symmetry.space_group_name_H-M   'P 1'
#
loop_
_entity.id
_entity.type
_entity.pdbx_description
1 polymer ?
#
loop_
_entity_poly.entity_id
_entity_poly.type
_entity_poly.pdbx_seq_one_letter_code
_entity_poly.pdbx_strand_id
1 'polypeptide(L)'
;LHAERLGVDIHVMLADGAPIRNITEAVQNAHLQVEAVVGSPIAAGYACLSPEERDLGVALVEFGAEVTNVSVYASGMLLGLVTIPMGSGDVTDAIASAFGIRRFQAERLKCVHGSAIASPSDHREMIPVNAPGDEMTGPIARHADDKNRIPRAELISVITEQLARLMEEVSRALKSLGFTGQRG
;
A
#
# COMPACT_ATOMS: atom_id res chain seq x y z
N LEU A 1 13.22 -42.88 -8.96
CA LEU A 1 12.17 -42.87 -7.93
C LEU A 1 10.92 -43.51 -8.52
N HIS A 2 10.48 -44.64 -7.98
CA HIS A 2 9.19 -45.24 -8.34
C HIS A 2 8.20 -44.91 -7.22
N ALA A 3 7.09 -44.29 -7.58
CA ALA A 3 6.00 -44.02 -6.65
C ALA A 3 4.71 -44.62 -7.19
N GLU A 4 3.96 -45.32 -6.35
CA GLU A 4 2.62 -45.86 -6.69
C GLU A 4 1.53 -44.77 -6.65
N ARG A 5 1.78 -43.68 -5.93
CA ARG A 5 0.88 -42.51 -5.84
C ARG A 5 1.71 -41.23 -5.80
N LEU A 6 1.26 -40.23 -6.55
CA LEU A 6 1.78 -38.86 -6.52
C LEU A 6 0.65 -37.93 -6.12
N GLY A 7 0.83 -37.20 -5.01
CA GLY A 7 -0.04 -36.10 -4.62
C GLY A 7 0.63 -34.77 -4.95
N VAL A 8 -0.14 -33.82 -5.44
CA VAL A 8 0.33 -32.44 -5.73
C VAL A 8 -0.69 -31.48 -5.13
N ASP A 9 -0.22 -30.59 -4.28
CA ASP A 9 -1.02 -29.46 -3.79
C ASP A 9 -0.90 -28.30 -4.78
N ILE A 10 -2.06 -27.78 -5.22
CA ILE A 10 -2.13 -26.71 -6.20
C ILE A 10 -2.86 -25.52 -5.58
N HIS A 11 -2.22 -24.35 -5.56
CA HIS A 11 -2.88 -23.09 -5.25
C HIS A 11 -3.31 -22.41 -6.54
N VAL A 12 -4.62 -22.14 -6.69
CA VAL A 12 -5.19 -21.53 -7.89
C VAL A 12 -5.59 -20.08 -7.56
N MET A 13 -5.02 -19.15 -8.31
CA MET A 13 -5.41 -17.74 -8.26
C MET A 13 -6.30 -17.38 -9.45
N LEU A 14 -7.42 -16.72 -9.18
CA LEU A 14 -8.32 -16.22 -10.20
C LEU A 14 -8.21 -14.69 -10.28
N ALA A 15 -8.21 -14.17 -11.48
CA ALA A 15 -8.20 -12.73 -11.74
C ALA A 15 -9.00 -12.40 -13.00
N ASP A 16 -9.44 -11.15 -13.12
CA ASP A 16 -10.13 -10.67 -14.31
C ASP A 16 -9.22 -10.70 -15.54
N GLY A 17 -9.70 -11.34 -16.61
CA GLY A 17 -8.91 -11.50 -17.82
C GLY A 17 -8.68 -10.21 -18.62
N ALA A 18 -9.55 -9.20 -18.49
CA ALA A 18 -9.42 -7.96 -19.25
C ALA A 18 -8.18 -7.12 -18.84
N PRO A 19 -7.95 -6.83 -17.55
CA PRO A 19 -6.73 -6.16 -17.10
C PRO A 19 -5.45 -6.91 -17.49
N ILE A 20 -5.46 -8.24 -17.36
CA ILE A 20 -4.31 -9.09 -17.72
C ILE A 20 -4.01 -8.98 -19.22
N ARG A 21 -5.01 -9.05 -20.08
CA ARG A 21 -4.82 -8.87 -21.52
C ARG A 21 -4.27 -7.49 -21.86
N ASN A 22 -4.83 -6.42 -21.26
CA ASN A 22 -4.38 -5.05 -21.52
C ASN A 22 -2.90 -4.85 -21.14
N ILE A 23 -2.47 -5.37 -20.00
CA ILE A 23 -1.06 -5.30 -19.59
C ILE A 23 -0.18 -6.12 -20.53
N THR A 24 -0.62 -7.32 -20.89
CA THR A 24 0.10 -8.18 -21.84
C THR A 24 0.28 -7.51 -23.20
N GLU A 25 -0.78 -6.91 -23.74
CA GLU A 25 -0.72 -6.15 -25.00
C GLU A 25 0.19 -4.94 -24.90
N ALA A 26 0.19 -4.21 -23.79
CA ALA A 26 1.08 -3.06 -23.58
C ALA A 26 2.56 -3.49 -23.62
N VAL A 27 2.90 -4.62 -22.99
CA VAL A 27 4.26 -5.17 -23.02
C VAL A 27 4.64 -5.65 -24.43
N GLN A 28 3.73 -6.34 -25.14
CA GLN A 28 3.96 -6.81 -26.51
C GLN A 28 4.12 -5.65 -27.49
N ASN A 29 3.35 -4.57 -27.33
CA ASN A 29 3.48 -3.35 -28.14
C ASN A 29 4.84 -2.63 -27.92
N ALA A 30 5.50 -2.87 -26.79
CA ALA A 30 6.88 -2.46 -26.57
C ALA A 30 7.92 -3.45 -27.16
N HIS A 31 7.49 -4.37 -28.02
CA HIS A 31 8.31 -5.41 -28.65
C HIS A 31 8.99 -6.37 -27.65
N LEU A 32 8.37 -6.60 -26.49
CA LEU A 32 8.81 -7.56 -25.49
C LEU A 32 7.90 -8.80 -25.50
N GLN A 33 8.46 -9.94 -25.12
CA GLN A 33 7.69 -11.18 -24.93
C GLN A 33 7.32 -11.34 -23.46
N VAL A 34 6.07 -11.75 -23.21
CA VAL A 34 5.60 -12.08 -21.87
C VAL A 34 5.77 -13.59 -21.67
N GLU A 35 6.66 -13.99 -20.79
CA GLU A 35 6.88 -15.42 -20.46
C GLU A 35 5.81 -15.94 -19.50
N ALA A 36 5.45 -15.14 -18.48
CA ALA A 36 4.46 -15.52 -17.49
C ALA A 36 3.80 -14.28 -16.87
N VAL A 37 2.58 -14.47 -16.37
CA VAL A 37 1.89 -13.49 -15.52
C VAL A 37 1.80 -14.06 -14.11
N VAL A 38 2.33 -13.34 -13.14
CA VAL A 38 2.39 -13.75 -11.74
C VAL A 38 1.73 -12.69 -10.89
N GLY A 39 0.91 -13.10 -9.91
CA GLY A 39 0.32 -12.16 -8.95
C GLY A 39 1.38 -11.50 -8.07
N SER A 40 1.27 -10.18 -7.84
CA SER A 40 2.26 -9.42 -7.05
C SER A 40 2.50 -10.02 -5.65
N PRO A 41 1.52 -10.54 -4.91
CA PRO A 41 1.77 -11.15 -3.60
C PRO A 41 2.68 -12.38 -3.65
N ILE A 42 2.59 -13.18 -4.73
CA ILE A 42 3.50 -14.33 -4.92
C ILE A 42 4.91 -13.84 -5.21
N ALA A 43 5.03 -12.90 -6.14
CA ALA A 43 6.33 -12.31 -6.50
C ALA A 43 6.99 -11.65 -5.27
N ALA A 44 6.23 -10.88 -4.50
CA ALA A 44 6.68 -10.25 -3.26
C ALA A 44 7.13 -11.29 -2.21
N GLY A 45 6.37 -12.38 -2.05
CA GLY A 45 6.72 -13.46 -1.14
C GLY A 45 8.05 -14.13 -1.48
N TYR A 46 8.33 -14.34 -2.76
CA TYR A 46 9.62 -14.89 -3.19
C TYR A 46 10.77 -13.88 -3.13
N ALA A 47 10.48 -12.59 -3.27
CA ALA A 47 11.49 -11.54 -3.23
C ALA A 47 11.88 -11.12 -1.80
N CYS A 48 10.92 -11.15 -0.87
CA CYS A 48 11.09 -10.57 0.48
C CYS A 48 11.29 -11.62 1.57
N LEU A 49 10.81 -12.86 1.36
CA LEU A 49 10.82 -13.91 2.38
C LEU A 49 11.87 -14.96 2.07
N SER A 50 12.64 -15.35 3.08
CA SER A 50 13.54 -16.50 2.98
C SER A 50 12.77 -17.83 2.85
N PRO A 51 13.38 -18.90 2.33
CA PRO A 51 12.78 -20.23 2.34
C PRO A 51 12.37 -20.70 3.74
N GLU A 52 13.18 -20.40 4.74
CA GLU A 52 12.95 -20.78 6.14
C GLU A 52 11.72 -20.08 6.73
N GLU A 53 11.57 -18.77 6.46
CA GLU A 53 10.37 -18.02 6.89
C GLU A 53 9.10 -18.57 6.26
N ARG A 54 9.14 -18.89 4.95
CA ARG A 54 8.00 -19.49 4.27
C ARG A 54 7.66 -20.90 4.79
N ASP A 55 8.68 -21.65 5.23
CA ASP A 55 8.47 -22.99 5.79
C ASP A 55 7.89 -22.95 7.19
N LEU A 56 8.42 -22.08 8.06
CA LEU A 56 7.99 -21.94 9.46
C LEU A 56 6.61 -21.31 9.62
N GLY A 57 6.19 -20.51 8.67
CA GLY A 57 4.91 -19.80 8.71
C GLY A 57 5.08 -18.30 8.94
N VAL A 58 4.68 -17.51 7.94
CA VAL A 58 4.81 -16.05 7.95
C VAL A 58 3.63 -15.40 7.23
N ALA A 59 3.23 -14.23 7.70
CA ALA A 59 2.31 -13.36 6.98
C ALA A 59 3.09 -12.21 6.35
N LEU A 60 2.85 -11.96 5.06
CA LEU A 60 3.39 -10.83 4.32
C LEU A 60 2.26 -9.85 4.01
N VAL A 61 2.48 -8.58 4.34
CA VAL A 61 1.57 -7.49 4.02
C VAL A 61 2.25 -6.55 3.03
N GLU A 62 1.68 -6.44 1.84
CA GLU A 62 2.14 -5.57 0.77
C GLU A 62 1.24 -4.34 0.67
N PHE A 63 1.75 -3.18 1.07
CA PHE A 63 1.02 -1.91 1.01
C PHE A 63 1.24 -1.24 -0.35
N GLY A 64 0.18 -1.22 -1.16
CA GLY A 64 0.18 -0.53 -2.45
C GLY A 64 -0.45 0.86 -2.39
N ALA A 65 -0.65 1.45 -3.56
CA ALA A 65 -1.33 2.73 -3.70
C ALA A 65 -2.84 2.61 -3.54
N GLU A 66 -3.45 1.66 -4.24
CA GLU A 66 -4.91 1.46 -4.30
C GLU A 66 -5.36 0.19 -3.58
N VAL A 67 -4.44 -0.76 -3.35
CA VAL A 67 -4.74 -2.04 -2.70
C VAL A 67 -3.65 -2.42 -1.72
N THR A 68 -4.03 -3.17 -0.69
CA THR A 68 -3.12 -3.84 0.24
C THR A 68 -3.37 -5.33 0.16
N ASN A 69 -2.32 -6.11 -0.08
CA ASN A 69 -2.40 -7.56 -0.12
C ASN A 69 -1.89 -8.15 1.19
N VAL A 70 -2.63 -9.12 1.72
CA VAL A 70 -2.25 -9.91 2.89
C VAL A 70 -2.13 -11.35 2.46
N SER A 71 -0.94 -11.92 2.54
CA SER A 71 -0.65 -13.30 2.18
C SER A 71 -0.04 -14.07 3.35
N VAL A 72 -0.38 -15.35 3.46
CA VAL A 72 0.12 -16.24 4.50
C VAL A 72 0.84 -17.40 3.84
N TYR A 73 2.05 -17.66 4.28
CA TYR A 73 2.89 -18.76 3.82
C TYR A 73 3.13 -19.72 4.98
N ALA A 74 3.17 -21.03 4.71
CA ALA A 74 3.69 -22.05 5.58
C ALA A 74 4.05 -23.31 4.78
N SER A 75 4.95 -24.11 5.29
CA SER A 75 5.47 -25.32 4.60
C SER A 75 5.97 -25.00 3.19
N GLY A 76 6.60 -23.86 3.01
CA GLY A 76 7.15 -23.37 1.75
C GLY A 76 6.13 -22.87 0.72
N MET A 77 4.82 -22.91 1.03
CA MET A 77 3.73 -22.61 0.08
C MET A 77 2.89 -21.40 0.52
N LEU A 78 2.29 -20.74 -0.46
CA LEU A 78 1.23 -19.75 -0.21
C LEU A 78 -0.05 -20.51 0.23
N LEU A 79 -0.49 -20.29 1.46
CA LEU A 79 -1.72 -20.90 1.99
C LEU A 79 -2.97 -20.11 1.64
N GLY A 80 -2.86 -18.79 1.59
CA GLY A 80 -3.99 -17.94 1.27
C GLY A 80 -3.60 -16.50 1.05
N LEU A 81 -4.50 -15.76 0.40
CA LEU A 81 -4.35 -14.37 0.02
C LEU A 81 -5.67 -13.63 0.18
N VAL A 82 -5.61 -12.44 0.74
CA VAL A 82 -6.72 -11.47 0.76
C VAL A 82 -6.21 -10.15 0.20
N THR A 83 -6.95 -9.58 -0.75
CA THR A 83 -6.71 -8.23 -1.26
C THR A 83 -7.71 -7.27 -0.62
N ILE A 84 -7.21 -6.25 0.04
CA ILE A 84 -7.98 -5.17 0.67
C ILE A 84 -7.98 -4.00 -0.31
N PRO A 85 -9.15 -3.49 -0.74
CA PRO A 85 -9.25 -2.36 -1.67
C PRO A 85 -9.00 -1.02 -0.94
N MET A 86 -7.87 -0.92 -0.28
CA MET A 86 -7.36 0.26 0.43
C MET A 86 -5.85 0.31 0.31
N GLY A 87 -5.30 1.52 0.19
CA GLY A 87 -3.86 1.73 0.10
C GLY A 87 -3.45 3.15 0.47
N SER A 88 -2.24 3.53 0.07
CA SER A 88 -1.70 4.86 0.37
C SER A 88 -2.43 6.00 -0.35
N GLY A 89 -3.18 5.69 -1.42
CA GLY A 89 -4.04 6.63 -2.13
C GLY A 89 -5.20 7.13 -1.27
N ASP A 90 -5.82 6.24 -0.47
CA ASP A 90 -6.90 6.62 0.46
C ASP A 90 -6.42 7.64 1.50
N VAL A 91 -5.17 7.50 1.96
CA VAL A 91 -4.56 8.50 2.86
C VAL A 91 -4.42 9.84 2.15
N THR A 92 -4.00 9.85 0.89
CA THR A 92 -3.89 11.08 0.09
C THR A 92 -5.24 11.75 -0.10
N ASP A 93 -6.26 10.97 -0.42
CA ASP A 93 -7.63 11.47 -0.66
C ASP A 93 -8.27 11.99 0.64
N ALA A 94 -7.99 11.33 1.78
CA ALA A 94 -8.40 11.81 3.09
C ALA A 94 -7.75 13.15 3.44
N ILE A 95 -6.46 13.33 3.19
CA ILE A 95 -5.75 14.61 3.38
C ILE A 95 -6.34 15.68 2.45
N ALA A 96 -6.53 15.37 1.16
CA ALA A 96 -7.11 16.30 0.20
C ALA A 96 -8.50 16.78 0.64
N SER A 97 -9.33 15.86 1.13
CA SER A 97 -10.68 16.14 1.62
C SER A 97 -10.67 16.94 2.91
N ALA A 98 -9.83 16.56 3.89
CA ALA A 98 -9.78 17.19 5.20
C ALA A 98 -9.35 18.67 5.12
N PHE A 99 -8.43 18.99 4.21
CA PHE A 99 -7.88 20.35 4.09
C PHE A 99 -8.43 21.12 2.87
N GLY A 100 -9.31 20.51 2.05
CA GLY A 100 -9.86 21.14 0.86
C GLY A 100 -8.80 21.52 -0.19
N ILE A 101 -7.76 20.69 -0.34
CA ILE A 101 -6.61 20.92 -1.23
C ILE A 101 -6.60 19.92 -2.39
N ARG A 102 -5.79 20.20 -3.41
CA ARG A 102 -5.66 19.32 -4.57
C ARG A 102 -4.91 18.04 -4.20
N ARG A 103 -5.26 16.92 -4.84
CA ARG A 103 -4.67 15.60 -4.58
C ARG A 103 -3.14 15.60 -4.65
N PHE A 104 -2.53 16.31 -5.61
CA PHE A 104 -1.06 16.38 -5.71
C PHE A 104 -0.41 17.13 -4.53
N GLN A 105 -1.09 18.15 -3.97
CA GLN A 105 -0.62 18.85 -2.76
C GLN A 105 -0.72 17.94 -1.53
N ALA A 106 -1.83 17.20 -1.41
CA ALA A 106 -2.02 16.20 -0.37
C ALA A 106 -0.96 15.09 -0.43
N GLU A 107 -0.67 14.57 -1.63
CA GLU A 107 0.39 13.59 -1.84
C GLU A 107 1.76 14.12 -1.41
N ARG A 108 2.09 15.35 -1.78
CA ARG A 108 3.32 16.00 -1.34
C ARG A 108 3.37 16.14 0.19
N LEU A 109 2.30 16.62 0.82
CA LEU A 109 2.23 16.77 2.27
C LEU A 109 2.42 15.40 2.97
N LYS A 110 1.76 14.36 2.48
CA LYS A 110 1.91 12.98 2.97
C LYS A 110 3.37 12.53 2.91
N CYS A 111 4.03 12.69 1.76
CA CYS A 111 5.38 12.19 1.53
C CYS A 111 6.46 12.99 2.26
N VAL A 112 6.29 14.32 2.38
CA VAL A 112 7.34 15.22 2.93
C VAL A 112 7.16 15.46 4.43
N HIS A 113 5.93 15.59 4.90
CA HIS A 113 5.61 16.00 6.27
C HIS A 113 4.82 14.95 7.06
N GLY A 114 4.36 13.89 6.38
CA GLY A 114 3.56 12.83 7.02
C GLY A 114 4.37 12.00 8.01
N SER A 115 3.67 11.49 9.01
CA SER A 115 4.19 10.51 9.97
C SER A 115 3.05 9.60 10.42
N ALA A 116 3.38 8.35 10.71
CA ALA A 116 2.46 7.41 11.38
C ALA A 116 2.49 7.54 12.91
N ILE A 117 3.41 8.33 13.44
CA ILE A 117 3.63 8.50 14.87
C ILE A 117 3.52 9.99 15.19
N ALA A 118 2.60 10.32 16.10
CA ALA A 118 2.44 11.69 16.59
C ALA A 118 3.57 12.08 17.54
N SER A 119 4.00 13.34 17.47
CA SER A 119 5.00 13.93 18.37
C SER A 119 4.40 15.16 19.10
N PRO A 120 4.78 15.41 20.35
CA PRO A 120 4.37 16.63 21.06
C PRO A 120 4.79 17.94 20.37
N SER A 121 5.83 17.89 19.51
CA SER A 121 6.28 19.05 18.73
C SER A 121 5.34 19.40 17.57
N ASP A 122 4.53 18.46 17.09
CA ASP A 122 3.68 18.62 15.91
C ASP A 122 2.64 19.74 16.08
N HIS A 123 2.19 19.99 17.32
CA HIS A 123 1.26 21.07 17.63
C HIS A 123 1.82 22.48 17.42
N ARG A 124 3.14 22.62 17.33
CA ARG A 124 3.82 23.92 17.15
C ARG A 124 4.24 24.15 15.71
N GLU A 125 4.15 23.14 14.87
CA GLU A 125 4.62 23.19 13.49
C GLU A 125 3.47 23.50 12.53
N MET A 126 3.67 24.55 11.72
CA MET A 126 2.76 24.92 10.63
C MET A 126 3.43 24.59 9.30
N ILE A 127 2.76 23.80 8.46
CA ILE A 127 3.29 23.28 7.21
C ILE A 127 2.70 24.03 6.03
N PRO A 128 3.52 24.52 5.06
CA PRO A 128 3.01 25.15 3.86
C PRO A 128 2.37 24.12 2.92
N VAL A 129 1.17 24.41 2.44
CA VAL A 129 0.44 23.56 1.49
C VAL A 129 1.12 23.57 0.12
N ASN A 130 1.66 24.72 -0.32
CA ASN A 130 2.37 24.84 -1.58
C ASN A 130 3.84 24.47 -1.43
N ALA A 131 4.44 23.90 -2.49
CA ALA A 131 5.89 23.68 -2.52
C ALA A 131 6.65 24.99 -2.66
N PRO A 132 7.89 25.09 -2.15
CA PRO A 132 8.77 26.20 -2.49
C PRO A 132 8.94 26.26 -4.01
N GLY A 133 8.60 27.39 -4.63
CA GLY A 133 8.64 27.56 -6.09
C GLY A 133 7.30 27.35 -6.82
N ASP A 134 6.26 26.85 -6.20
CA ASP A 134 4.88 26.86 -6.72
C ASP A 134 4.26 28.28 -6.62
N GLU A 135 5.05 29.29 -6.81
CA GLU A 135 4.58 30.67 -6.78
C GLU A 135 3.56 30.87 -7.92
N MET A 136 2.32 31.07 -7.54
CA MET A 136 1.34 31.69 -8.44
C MET A 136 1.93 33.05 -8.84
N THR A 137 2.39 33.16 -10.08
CA THR A 137 2.93 34.37 -10.68
C THR A 137 1.86 35.48 -10.68
N GLY A 138 1.94 36.39 -9.71
CA GLY A 138 1.07 37.58 -9.63
C GLY A 138 1.23 38.36 -8.32
N PRO A 139 0.87 39.66 -8.33
CA PRO A 139 1.01 40.52 -7.12
C PRO A 139 0.14 40.09 -5.93
N ILE A 140 -0.83 39.20 -6.11
CA ILE A 140 -1.71 38.67 -5.06
C ILE A 140 -1.02 37.52 -4.29
N ALA A 141 0.04 36.92 -4.82
CA ALA A 141 0.70 35.74 -4.27
C ALA A 141 1.42 36.00 -2.92
N ARG A 142 1.92 37.19 -2.68
CA ARG A 142 2.73 37.52 -1.48
C ARG A 142 1.95 37.55 -0.18
N HIS A 143 0.62 37.72 -0.23
CA HIS A 143 -0.26 37.66 0.95
C HIS A 143 -1.01 36.33 1.12
N ALA A 144 -0.94 35.44 0.12
CA ALA A 144 -1.58 34.12 0.16
C ALA A 144 -0.74 33.07 0.93
N ASP A 145 0.58 33.28 1.00
CA ASP A 145 1.52 32.28 1.53
C ASP A 145 1.34 32.05 3.05
N ASP A 146 1.01 33.11 3.81
CA ASP A 146 0.78 32.97 5.27
C ASP A 146 -0.58 32.36 5.60
N LYS A 147 -1.55 32.39 4.68
CA LYS A 147 -2.90 31.83 4.88
C LYS A 147 -3.04 30.36 4.46
N ASN A 148 -2.04 29.82 3.78
CA ASN A 148 -2.11 28.47 3.20
C ASN A 148 -1.18 27.50 3.95
N ARG A 149 -1.25 27.54 5.28
CA ARG A 149 -0.51 26.65 6.17
C ARG A 149 -1.49 25.80 6.97
N ILE A 150 -1.12 24.57 7.21
CA ILE A 150 -1.90 23.63 8.04
C ILE A 150 -1.09 23.20 9.26
N PRO A 151 -1.74 22.93 10.40
CA PRO A 151 -1.06 22.35 11.55
C PRO A 151 -0.56 20.93 11.23
N ARG A 152 0.70 20.66 11.52
CA ARG A 152 1.26 19.31 11.32
C ARG A 152 0.52 18.25 12.14
N ALA A 153 0.10 18.60 13.35
CA ALA A 153 -0.66 17.70 14.20
C ALA A 153 -1.97 17.22 13.54
N GLU A 154 -2.67 18.12 12.83
CA GLU A 154 -3.89 17.75 12.10
C GLU A 154 -3.60 16.83 10.91
N LEU A 155 -2.52 17.10 10.17
CA LEU A 155 -2.06 16.22 9.10
C LEU A 155 -1.78 14.81 9.63
N ILE A 156 -1.03 14.71 10.73
CA ILE A 156 -0.69 13.42 11.34
C ILE A 156 -1.94 12.71 11.88
N SER A 157 -2.91 13.46 12.43
CA SER A 157 -4.18 12.91 12.90
C SER A 157 -4.96 12.25 11.76
N VAL A 158 -5.07 12.91 10.60
CA VAL A 158 -5.73 12.35 9.40
C VAL A 158 -5.02 11.09 8.92
N ILE A 159 -3.68 11.11 8.85
CA ILE A 159 -2.88 9.97 8.42
C ILE A 159 -3.07 8.79 9.37
N THR A 160 -2.96 9.00 10.67
CA THR A 160 -3.05 7.93 11.67
C THR A 160 -4.44 7.33 11.74
N GLU A 161 -5.49 8.11 11.53
CA GLU A 161 -6.86 7.60 11.44
C GLU A 161 -7.04 6.65 10.23
N GLN A 162 -6.54 7.02 9.06
CA GLN A 162 -6.61 6.15 7.88
C GLN A 162 -5.76 4.88 8.04
N LEU A 163 -4.57 5.02 8.62
CA LEU A 163 -3.73 3.86 8.92
C LEU A 163 -4.38 2.92 9.94
N ALA A 164 -5.07 3.45 10.96
CA ALA A 164 -5.80 2.62 11.92
C ALA A 164 -6.89 1.79 11.24
N ARG A 165 -7.68 2.40 10.35
CA ARG A 165 -8.69 1.70 9.55
C ARG A 165 -8.07 0.59 8.70
N LEU A 166 -6.96 0.89 8.02
CA LEU A 166 -6.26 -0.10 7.20
C LEU A 166 -5.72 -1.26 8.05
N MET A 167 -5.17 -0.98 9.24
CA MET A 167 -4.68 -2.02 10.16
C MET A 167 -5.82 -2.91 10.69
N GLU A 168 -7.01 -2.36 10.89
CA GLU A 168 -8.19 -3.16 11.24
C GLU A 168 -8.57 -4.14 10.12
N GLU A 169 -8.54 -3.70 8.85
CA GLU A 169 -8.79 -4.58 7.70
C GLU A 169 -7.69 -5.65 7.57
N VAL A 170 -6.42 -5.29 7.73
CA VAL A 170 -5.30 -6.25 7.76
C VAL A 170 -5.51 -7.29 8.86
N SER A 171 -5.90 -6.84 10.06
CA SER A 171 -6.17 -7.76 11.18
C SER A 171 -7.34 -8.73 10.86
N ARG A 172 -8.40 -8.24 10.20
CA ARG A 172 -9.51 -9.07 9.75
C ARG A 172 -9.07 -10.08 8.69
N ALA A 173 -8.27 -9.64 7.72
CA ALA A 173 -7.72 -10.49 6.68
C ALA A 173 -6.85 -11.61 7.26
N LEU A 174 -5.94 -11.29 8.18
CA LEU A 174 -5.11 -12.29 8.87
C LEU A 174 -5.95 -13.34 9.61
N LYS A 175 -6.97 -12.89 10.34
CA LYS A 175 -7.89 -13.81 11.03
C LYS A 175 -8.66 -14.71 10.07
N SER A 176 -9.12 -14.17 8.92
CA SER A 176 -9.84 -14.95 7.91
C SER A 176 -8.95 -16.01 7.25
N LEU A 177 -7.64 -15.75 7.16
CA LEU A 177 -6.64 -16.69 6.67
C LEU A 177 -6.18 -17.70 7.74
N GLY A 178 -6.76 -17.65 8.94
CA GLY A 178 -6.40 -18.56 10.04
C GLY A 178 -5.05 -18.21 10.71
N PHE A 179 -4.46 -17.07 10.38
CA PHE A 179 -3.23 -16.59 11.00
C PHE A 179 -3.57 -15.97 12.37
N THR A 180 -3.66 -16.82 13.38
CA THR A 180 -3.91 -16.40 14.77
C THR A 180 -2.58 -16.40 15.51
N GLY A 181 -1.80 -15.33 15.32
CA GLY A 181 -0.66 -14.94 16.14
C GLY A 181 0.05 -16.07 16.89
N GLN A 182 0.63 -17.04 16.19
CA GLN A 182 1.62 -17.90 16.82
C GLN A 182 2.81 -17.02 17.16
N ARG A 183 3.14 -16.98 18.41
CA ARG A 183 4.32 -16.28 18.90
C ARG A 183 5.54 -16.90 18.24
N GLY A 184 6.15 -16.15 17.32
CA GLY A 184 7.53 -16.38 16.92
C GLY A 184 8.44 -15.88 18.02
#